data_600bc4228a93bf87b91464b539eeb330
#
_entry.id   600bc4228a93bf87b91464b539eeb330
#
_cell.length_a   1.000
_cell.length_b   1.000
_cell.length_c   1.000
_cell.angle_alpha   90.00
_cell.angle_beta   90.00
_cell.angle_gamma   90.00
#
_symmetry.space_group_name_H-M   'P 1'
#
loop_
_entity.id
_entity.type
_entity.pdbx_description
1 polymer ?
#
loop_
_entity_poly.entity_id
_entity_poly.type
_entity_poly.pdbx_seq_one_letter_code
_entity_poly.pdbx_strand_id
1 'polypeptide(L)'
;MVIRKGKEMDIVKFKPLNQFATLPSYKHEGDAGMDVASVECVTIPPHGRATIPTGLACEMPQGYEMQVRPRSGLSSRGIVAMFGTVDNGYRGEIGVTVMNFTDEPYAIGVGDRIAQLVVAPITRMRPSWGKVSSDTERGDGGFGSTGK
;
A
#
# COMPACT_ATOMS: atom_id res chain seq x y z
N MET A 1 32.20 -21.41 13.56
CA MET A 1 31.32 -20.25 13.25
C MET A 1 30.57 -20.57 11.96
N VAL A 2 29.27 -20.85 12.04
CA VAL A 2 28.46 -21.08 10.84
C VAL A 2 28.12 -19.71 10.29
N ILE A 3 28.77 -19.33 9.18
CA ILE A 3 28.34 -18.16 8.41
C ILE A 3 27.01 -18.54 7.79
N ARG A 4 25.89 -18.04 8.34
CA ARG A 4 24.61 -18.05 7.64
C ARG A 4 24.82 -17.24 6.38
N LYS A 5 24.91 -17.90 5.22
CA LYS A 5 24.72 -17.23 3.93
C LYS A 5 23.41 -16.42 4.07
N GLY A 6 23.50 -15.11 3.96
CA GLY A 6 22.35 -14.26 3.95
C GLY A 6 21.39 -14.80 2.88
N LYS A 7 20.12 -15.03 3.27
CA LYS A 7 19.09 -15.45 2.32
C LYS A 7 19.07 -14.38 1.23
N GLU A 8 19.28 -14.79 -0.01
CA GLU A 8 19.16 -13.87 -1.15
C GLU A 8 17.78 -13.20 -1.06
N MET A 9 17.77 -11.87 -1.15
CA MET A 9 16.54 -11.11 -1.00
C MET A 9 15.62 -11.41 -2.18
N ASP A 10 14.38 -11.76 -1.91
CA ASP A 10 13.37 -11.94 -2.96
C ASP A 10 13.20 -10.62 -3.74
N ILE A 11 13.00 -10.74 -5.03
CA ILE A 11 12.89 -9.58 -5.93
C ILE A 11 11.43 -9.37 -6.29
N VAL A 12 10.94 -8.14 -6.13
CA VAL A 12 9.75 -7.66 -6.80
C VAL A 12 10.15 -6.98 -8.10
N LYS A 13 9.56 -7.40 -9.21
CA LYS A 13 9.80 -6.79 -10.53
C LYS A 13 8.77 -5.71 -10.78
N PHE A 14 9.21 -4.56 -11.27
CA PHE A 14 8.35 -3.49 -11.75
C PHE A 14 8.52 -3.30 -13.25
N LYS A 15 7.41 -3.12 -13.95
CA LYS A 15 7.38 -2.79 -15.37
C LYS A 15 6.91 -1.35 -15.52
N PRO A 16 7.71 -0.46 -16.16
CA PRO A 16 7.24 0.88 -16.47
C PRO A 16 6.20 0.82 -17.60
N LEU A 17 5.07 1.49 -17.38
CA LEU A 17 3.99 1.65 -18.36
C LEU A 17 3.94 3.07 -18.92
N ASN A 18 4.76 3.97 -18.39
CA ASN A 18 4.81 5.38 -18.72
C ASN A 18 6.27 5.86 -18.67
N GLN A 19 6.63 6.79 -19.56
CA GLN A 19 8.00 7.35 -19.61
C GLN A 19 8.41 8.09 -18.34
N PHE A 20 7.46 8.54 -17.53
CA PHE A 20 7.71 9.24 -16.27
C PHE A 20 7.70 8.30 -15.06
N ALA A 21 7.46 7.01 -15.25
CA ALA A 21 7.50 6.03 -14.17
C ALA A 21 8.90 5.95 -13.56
N THR A 22 8.94 5.92 -12.23
CA THR A 22 10.18 5.76 -11.46
C THR A 22 10.13 4.47 -10.66
N LEU A 23 11.28 3.80 -10.54
CA LEU A 23 11.37 2.59 -9.73
C LEU A 23 11.13 2.95 -8.26
N PRO A 24 10.16 2.30 -7.58
CA PRO A 24 9.97 2.50 -6.14
C PRO A 24 11.24 2.14 -5.36
N SER A 25 11.49 2.87 -4.29
CA SER A 25 12.69 2.64 -3.48
C SER A 25 12.44 2.91 -2.00
N TYR A 26 13.15 2.15 -1.15
CA TYR A 26 13.24 2.45 0.28
C TYR A 26 14.15 3.65 0.47
N LYS A 27 13.76 4.59 1.31
CA LYS A 27 14.53 5.79 1.59
C LYS A 27 15.68 5.50 2.58
N HIS A 28 15.41 4.64 3.56
CA HIS A 28 16.38 4.25 4.58
C HIS A 28 16.40 2.74 4.71
N GLU A 29 17.54 2.22 5.21
CA GLU A 29 17.63 0.82 5.61
C GLU A 29 16.61 0.53 6.72
N GLY A 30 15.86 -0.57 6.57
CA GLY A 30 14.82 -0.97 7.52
C GLY A 30 13.45 -0.32 7.32
N ASP A 31 13.29 0.59 6.35
CA ASP A 31 11.97 1.11 6.00
C ASP A 31 11.05 -0.02 5.53
N ALA A 32 9.79 0.01 5.97
CA ALA A 32 8.79 -0.98 5.58
C ALA A 32 8.25 -0.76 4.17
N GLY A 33 8.19 0.49 3.71
CA GLY A 33 7.56 0.88 2.46
C GLY A 33 8.53 1.53 1.48
N MET A 34 8.33 1.23 0.20
CA MET A 34 8.97 1.92 -0.90
C MET A 34 8.12 3.12 -1.32
N ASP A 35 8.73 4.29 -1.45
CA ASP A 35 8.01 5.46 -1.97
C ASP A 35 7.62 5.26 -3.43
N VAL A 36 6.39 5.66 -3.78
CA VAL A 36 5.87 5.65 -5.15
C VAL A 36 5.35 7.02 -5.53
N ALA A 37 5.62 7.39 -6.79
CA ALA A 37 5.35 8.74 -7.31
C ALA A 37 4.25 8.74 -8.37
N SER A 38 3.62 9.91 -8.54
CA SER A 38 2.70 10.18 -9.63
C SER A 38 3.44 10.34 -10.97
N VAL A 39 2.80 9.89 -12.04
CA VAL A 39 3.25 10.16 -13.44
C VAL A 39 2.43 11.24 -14.12
N GLU A 40 1.47 11.83 -13.41
CA GLU A 40 0.59 12.88 -13.93
C GLU A 40 0.47 14.05 -12.97
N CYS A 41 0.14 15.21 -13.53
CA CYS A 41 -0.31 16.36 -12.75
C CYS A 41 -1.80 16.21 -12.47
N VAL A 42 -2.19 16.22 -11.19
CA VAL A 42 -3.58 16.08 -10.76
C VAL A 42 -3.87 17.08 -9.65
N THR A 43 -4.99 17.80 -9.75
CA THR A 43 -5.49 18.63 -8.65
C THR A 43 -6.68 17.94 -8.00
N ILE A 44 -6.59 17.70 -6.71
CA ILE A 44 -7.66 17.10 -5.91
C ILE A 44 -8.43 18.24 -5.25
N PRO A 45 -9.73 18.42 -5.56
CA PRO A 45 -10.51 19.48 -4.93
C PRO A 45 -10.66 19.26 -3.43
N PRO A 46 -11.01 20.32 -2.67
CA PRO A 46 -11.33 20.19 -1.25
C PRO A 46 -12.35 19.07 -0.99
N HIS A 47 -12.09 18.23 0.01
CA HIS A 47 -12.94 17.08 0.37
C HIS A 47 -13.20 16.08 -0.77
N GLY A 48 -12.43 16.17 -1.86
CA GLY A 48 -12.51 15.28 -3.00
C GLY A 48 -11.46 14.17 -2.96
N ARG A 49 -11.47 13.37 -4.00
CA ARG A 49 -10.49 12.29 -4.21
C ARG A 49 -10.14 12.17 -5.69
N ALA A 50 -9.01 11.56 -5.95
CA ALA A 50 -8.61 11.16 -7.29
C ALA A 50 -7.79 9.87 -7.22
N THR A 51 -7.89 9.03 -8.24
CA THR A 51 -7.00 7.89 -8.42
C THR A 51 -5.83 8.32 -9.28
N ILE A 52 -4.65 8.27 -8.70
CA ILE A 52 -3.41 8.78 -9.29
C ILE A 52 -2.67 7.62 -9.94
N PRO A 53 -2.32 7.69 -11.23
CA PRO A 53 -1.53 6.67 -11.89
C PRO A 53 -0.07 6.73 -11.45
N THR A 54 0.52 5.56 -11.22
CA THR A 54 1.96 5.42 -10.91
C THR A 54 2.80 5.05 -12.12
N GLY A 55 2.15 4.65 -13.23
CA GLY A 55 2.85 4.15 -14.41
C GLY A 55 3.57 2.83 -14.21
N LEU A 56 3.17 2.03 -13.21
CA LEU A 56 3.85 0.80 -12.83
C LEU A 56 2.89 -0.39 -12.81
N ALA A 57 3.34 -1.50 -13.36
CA ALA A 57 2.84 -2.84 -13.06
C ALA A 57 3.91 -3.61 -12.30
N CYS A 58 3.53 -4.65 -11.56
CA CYS A 58 4.49 -5.43 -10.79
C CYS A 58 4.24 -6.94 -10.88
N GLU A 59 5.29 -7.70 -10.56
CA GLU A 59 5.25 -9.13 -10.35
C GLU A 59 6.05 -9.48 -9.09
N MET A 60 5.41 -10.19 -8.19
CA MET A 60 6.00 -10.65 -6.93
C MET A 60 6.17 -12.17 -6.96
N PRO A 61 7.13 -12.73 -6.18
CA PRO A 61 7.16 -14.15 -5.90
C PRO A 61 5.84 -14.63 -5.29
N GLN A 62 5.51 -15.92 -5.45
CA GLN A 62 4.32 -16.49 -4.84
C GLN A 62 4.36 -16.34 -3.31
N GLY A 63 3.21 -16.14 -2.70
CA GLY A 63 3.07 -15.99 -1.26
C GLY A 63 3.23 -14.55 -0.74
N TYR A 64 3.31 -13.57 -1.64
CA TYR A 64 3.37 -12.15 -1.28
C TYR A 64 2.22 -11.37 -1.88
N GLU A 65 1.84 -10.31 -1.19
CA GLU A 65 0.99 -9.22 -1.67
C GLU A 65 1.75 -7.89 -1.63
N MET A 66 1.25 -6.90 -2.34
CA MET A 66 1.70 -5.53 -2.18
C MET A 66 0.56 -4.68 -1.64
N GLN A 67 0.86 -3.87 -0.65
CA GLN A 67 -0.09 -2.96 -0.03
C GLN A 67 0.25 -1.52 -0.39
N VAL A 68 -0.76 -0.78 -0.85
CA VAL A 68 -0.66 0.68 -0.97
C VAL A 68 -1.01 1.27 0.39
N ARG A 69 -0.11 2.05 0.96
CA ARG A 69 -0.29 2.68 2.28
C ARG A 69 -0.05 4.18 2.20
N PRO A 70 -0.72 4.96 3.06
CA PRO A 70 -0.46 6.40 3.14
C PRO A 70 0.95 6.68 3.68
N ARG A 71 1.43 7.88 3.38
CA ARG A 71 2.67 8.43 3.94
C ARG A 71 2.32 9.38 5.09
N SER A 72 3.01 9.23 6.22
CA SER A 72 2.71 9.99 7.43
C SER A 72 2.80 11.51 7.24
N GLY A 73 3.77 11.98 6.47
CA GLY A 73 3.95 13.40 6.20
C GLY A 73 2.81 14.04 5.41
N LEU A 74 2.22 13.32 4.45
CA LEU A 74 1.03 13.78 3.72
C LEU A 74 -0.23 13.63 4.59
N SER A 75 -0.36 12.51 5.28
CA SER A 75 -1.53 12.25 6.14
C SER A 75 -1.69 13.30 7.23
N SER A 76 -0.59 13.74 7.85
CA SER A 76 -0.61 14.80 8.87
C SER A 76 -1.10 16.15 8.34
N ARG A 77 -1.03 16.35 7.03
CA ARG A 77 -1.56 17.55 6.35
C ARG A 77 -2.94 17.35 5.74
N GLY A 78 -3.58 16.20 5.99
CA GLY A 78 -4.91 15.89 5.49
C GLY A 78 -4.96 15.34 4.06
N ILE A 79 -3.82 14.95 3.49
CA ILE A 79 -3.73 14.33 2.17
C ILE A 79 -3.40 12.86 2.35
N VAL A 80 -4.37 11.99 2.11
CA VAL A 80 -4.31 10.60 2.55
C VAL A 80 -4.50 9.66 1.37
N ALA A 81 -3.50 8.83 1.08
CA ALA A 81 -3.64 7.69 0.20
C ALA A 81 -4.53 6.63 0.87
N MET A 82 -5.53 6.16 0.15
CA MET A 82 -6.36 5.05 0.61
C MET A 82 -5.53 3.78 0.63
N PHE A 83 -5.78 2.96 1.66
CA PHE A 83 -5.21 1.62 1.71
C PHE A 83 -5.69 0.81 0.50
N GLY A 84 -4.75 0.16 -0.19
CA GLY A 84 -5.04 -0.68 -1.34
C GLY A 84 -4.29 -2.00 -1.26
N THR A 85 -4.90 -3.03 -1.84
CA THR A 85 -4.30 -4.34 -1.97
C THR A 85 -3.98 -4.60 -3.43
N VAL A 86 -2.72 -4.91 -3.72
CA VAL A 86 -2.30 -5.40 -5.04
C VAL A 86 -2.09 -6.90 -4.92
N ASP A 87 -3.01 -7.64 -5.50
CA ASP A 87 -2.99 -9.10 -5.47
C ASP A 87 -1.77 -9.67 -6.22
N ASN A 88 -1.28 -10.82 -5.79
CA ASN A 88 -0.11 -11.46 -6.38
C ASN A 88 -0.25 -11.65 -7.91
N GLY A 89 -1.44 -11.98 -8.38
CA GLY A 89 -1.73 -12.20 -9.80
C GLY A 89 -2.11 -10.94 -10.60
N TYR A 90 -2.21 -9.77 -9.97
CA TYR A 90 -2.57 -8.54 -10.67
C TYR A 90 -1.40 -8.03 -11.51
N ARG A 91 -1.66 -7.78 -12.79
CA ARG A 91 -0.66 -7.31 -13.78
C ARG A 91 -1.00 -5.95 -14.39
N GLY A 92 -2.05 -5.31 -13.91
CA GLY A 92 -2.44 -3.97 -14.34
C GLY A 92 -1.63 -2.87 -13.67
N GLU A 93 -1.93 -1.64 -14.03
CA GLU A 93 -1.31 -0.47 -13.43
C GLU A 93 -1.69 -0.33 -11.96
N ILE A 94 -0.70 -0.02 -11.12
CA ILE A 94 -0.92 0.34 -9.73
C ILE A 94 -1.43 1.78 -9.68
N GLY A 95 -2.70 1.95 -9.31
CA GLY A 95 -3.31 3.25 -9.05
C GLY A 95 -3.38 3.53 -7.55
N VAL A 96 -3.22 4.79 -7.18
CA VAL A 96 -3.32 5.24 -5.80
C VAL A 96 -4.47 6.22 -5.66
N THR A 97 -5.51 5.84 -4.94
CA THR A 97 -6.60 6.77 -4.62
C THR A 97 -6.18 7.65 -3.46
N VAL A 98 -6.15 8.96 -3.68
CA VAL A 98 -5.77 9.96 -2.70
C VAL A 98 -6.97 10.84 -2.36
N MET A 99 -7.24 10.99 -1.06
CA MET A 99 -8.26 11.86 -0.52
C MET A 99 -7.65 13.18 -0.03
N ASN A 100 -8.35 14.29 -0.31
CA ASN A 100 -8.02 15.60 0.24
C ASN A 100 -9.06 15.95 1.32
N PHE A 101 -8.67 15.88 2.59
CA PHE A 101 -9.52 16.22 3.74
C PHE A 101 -9.43 17.70 4.13
N THR A 102 -8.77 18.53 3.33
CA THR A 102 -8.60 19.96 3.61
C THR A 102 -9.64 20.80 2.88
N ASP A 103 -9.72 22.07 3.24
CA ASP A 103 -10.62 23.06 2.62
C ASP A 103 -10.00 23.71 1.36
N GLU A 104 -8.74 23.33 1.02
CA GLU A 104 -8.02 23.87 -0.13
C GLU A 104 -7.76 22.80 -1.19
N PRO A 105 -7.73 23.16 -2.48
CA PRO A 105 -7.28 22.23 -3.52
C PRO A 105 -5.84 21.78 -3.27
N TYR A 106 -5.54 20.54 -3.56
CA TYR A 106 -4.19 20.00 -3.45
C TYR A 106 -3.67 19.59 -4.83
N ALA A 107 -2.57 20.22 -5.26
CA ALA A 107 -1.93 19.92 -6.54
C ALA A 107 -0.84 18.86 -6.37
N ILE A 108 -0.91 17.83 -7.18
CA ILE A 108 0.09 16.76 -7.31
C ILE A 108 0.78 16.94 -8.65
N GLY A 109 2.10 16.99 -8.66
CA GLY A 109 2.91 17.03 -9.87
C GLY A 109 3.51 15.67 -10.22
N VAL A 110 3.99 15.56 -11.47
CA VAL A 110 4.78 14.41 -11.91
C VAL A 110 6.01 14.27 -11.01
N GLY A 111 6.26 13.06 -10.50
CA GLY A 111 7.37 12.79 -9.59
C GLY A 111 7.07 13.02 -8.11
N ASP A 112 5.92 13.60 -7.78
CA ASP A 112 5.52 13.73 -6.37
C ASP A 112 5.22 12.37 -5.76
N ARG A 113 5.79 12.12 -4.59
CA ARG A 113 5.58 10.88 -3.83
C ARG A 113 4.23 10.94 -3.14
N ILE A 114 3.33 10.04 -3.51
CA ILE A 114 1.91 10.06 -3.10
C ILE A 114 1.54 8.97 -2.11
N ALA A 115 2.31 7.91 -2.06
CA ALA A 115 2.06 6.75 -1.21
C ALA A 115 3.35 5.97 -0.96
N GLN A 116 3.25 4.91 -0.19
CA GLN A 116 4.29 3.90 -0.05
C GLN A 116 3.72 2.52 -0.38
N LEU A 117 4.56 1.69 -0.97
CA LEU A 117 4.25 0.31 -1.31
C LEU A 117 4.95 -0.62 -0.33
N VAL A 118 4.19 -1.51 0.31
CA VAL A 118 4.71 -2.47 1.28
C VAL A 118 4.46 -3.87 0.76
N VAL A 119 5.52 -4.65 0.56
CA VAL A 119 5.41 -6.07 0.23
C VAL A 119 5.30 -6.86 1.52
N ALA A 120 4.27 -7.71 1.63
CA ALA A 120 4.02 -8.51 2.81
C ALA A 120 3.72 -9.97 2.43
N PRO A 121 4.13 -10.94 3.25
CA PRO A 121 3.73 -12.32 3.07
C PRO A 121 2.23 -12.49 3.34
N ILE A 122 1.59 -13.40 2.61
CA ILE A 122 0.17 -13.72 2.80
C ILE A 122 0.02 -15.20 3.18
N THR A 123 -0.94 -15.44 4.07
CA THR A 123 -1.40 -16.78 4.39
C THR A 123 -2.80 -16.96 3.82
N ARG A 124 -2.96 -17.95 2.93
CA ARG A 124 -4.26 -18.29 2.36
C ARG A 124 -4.84 -19.49 3.07
N MET A 125 -6.08 -19.34 3.53
CA MET A 125 -6.84 -20.42 4.13
C MET A 125 -8.09 -20.70 3.28
N ARG A 126 -8.48 -21.95 3.21
CA ARG A 126 -9.73 -22.34 2.54
C ARG A 126 -10.91 -22.00 3.44
N PRO A 127 -11.82 -21.11 3.04
CA PRO A 127 -13.03 -20.85 3.80
C PRO A 127 -13.97 -22.05 3.76
N SER A 128 -14.62 -22.32 4.89
CA SER A 128 -15.61 -23.38 5.02
C SER A 128 -16.65 -23.01 6.06
N TRP A 129 -17.88 -23.40 5.83
CA TRP A 129 -18.91 -23.36 6.87
C TRP A 129 -18.57 -24.33 7.98
N GLY A 130 -18.75 -23.94 9.21
CA GLY A 130 -18.47 -24.78 10.38
C GLY A 130 -18.91 -24.14 11.67
N LYS A 131 -18.81 -24.90 12.75
CA LYS A 131 -19.03 -24.36 14.09
C LYS A 131 -17.82 -23.53 14.49
N VAL A 132 -18.08 -22.39 15.11
CA VAL A 132 -17.08 -21.52 15.71
C VAL A 132 -17.21 -21.63 17.23
N SER A 133 -16.11 -21.93 17.89
CA SER A 133 -16.07 -22.01 19.35
C SER A 133 -16.29 -20.63 19.95
N SER A 134 -17.14 -20.55 20.98
CA SER A 134 -17.33 -19.37 21.84
C SER A 134 -16.45 -19.40 23.10
N ASP A 135 -15.64 -20.44 23.26
CA ASP A 135 -14.78 -20.63 24.43
C ASP A 135 -13.51 -19.75 24.36
N THR A 136 -13.73 -18.46 24.49
CA THR A 136 -12.67 -17.45 24.56
C THR A 136 -13.06 -16.39 25.60
N GLU A 137 -12.06 -15.77 26.23
CA GLU A 137 -12.31 -14.67 27.19
C GLU A 137 -13.07 -13.50 26.56
N ARG A 138 -12.75 -13.15 25.30
CA ARG A 138 -13.40 -12.04 24.59
C ARG A 138 -14.82 -12.37 24.10
N GLY A 139 -15.08 -13.63 23.72
CA GLY A 139 -16.36 -14.06 23.14
C GLY A 139 -16.76 -13.20 21.93
N ASP A 140 -17.97 -12.65 21.96
CA ASP A 140 -18.54 -11.79 20.94
C ASP A 140 -18.37 -10.29 21.22
N GLY A 141 -17.61 -9.93 22.26
CA GLY A 141 -17.35 -8.53 22.63
C GLY A 141 -16.61 -7.75 21.53
N GLY A 142 -17.21 -6.68 21.08
CA GLY A 142 -16.65 -5.81 20.04
C GLY A 142 -17.24 -4.40 20.10
N PHE A 143 -16.81 -3.54 19.17
CA PHE A 143 -17.34 -2.18 19.00
C PHE A 143 -17.38 -1.33 20.26
N GLY A 144 -16.34 -1.43 21.09
CA GLY A 144 -16.24 -0.70 22.36
C GLY A 144 -17.03 -1.31 23.52
N SER A 145 -17.36 -2.61 23.46
CA SER A 145 -18.07 -3.32 24.54
C SER A 145 -17.32 -3.31 25.87
N THR A 146 -16.01 -3.05 25.88
CA THR A 146 -15.17 -2.91 27.09
C THR A 146 -15.09 -1.47 27.62
N GLY A 147 -15.79 -0.53 26.99
CA GLY A 147 -15.79 0.87 27.36
C GLY A 147 -14.59 1.67 26.81
N LYS A 148 -14.44 2.90 27.29
CA LYS A 148 -13.31 3.78 26.96
C LYS A 148 -12.12 3.54 27.90
#